data_1fa4bb135b61c3a787e4c3955a701eae
#
_entry.id   1fa4bb135b61c3a787e4c3955a701eae
#
_cell.length_a   1.000
_cell.length_b   1.000
_cell.length_c   1.000
_cell.angle_alpha   90.00
_cell.angle_beta   90.00
_cell.angle_gamma   90.00
#
_symmetry.space_group_name_H-M   'P 1'
#
loop_
_entity.id
_entity.type
_entity.pdbx_description
1 polymer ?
#
loop_
_entity_poly.entity_id
_entity_poly.type
_entity_poly.pdbx_seq_one_letter_code
_entity_poly.pdbx_strand_id
1 'polypeptide(L)'
;MREYKNFWDRNAGWYDRFMRKDRAAYDEMYALIRPVVKAKTVLELATGTGLIAKHIVNAAAHIEATDASPEMIAEAKRNNRSAKLHFSVQDMFRLPYADQSFDVVIVSNALHVVPQPEKALAEIRRVLKDEGVLIAPTFTHAGNSFSGKVRAFFMRMAGFPLRSKWTSAEYLRFLSQNGWAVRKSAVLKASFPLTYAECVKSEV
;
A
#
# COMPACT_ATOMS: atom_id res chain seq x y z
N MET A 1 10.82 -8.87 12.75
CA MET A 1 10.39 -9.37 11.43
C MET A 1 9.61 -10.69 11.47
N ARG A 2 10.04 -11.76 12.19
CA ARG A 2 9.31 -13.06 12.24
C ARG A 2 7.85 -12.96 12.76
N GLU A 3 7.60 -12.21 13.83
CA GLU A 3 6.24 -12.06 14.39
C GLU A 3 5.24 -11.40 13.44
N TYR A 4 5.71 -10.41 12.71
CA TYR A 4 4.95 -9.65 11.72
C TYR A 4 4.52 -10.51 10.53
N LYS A 5 5.45 -11.30 9.98
CA LYS A 5 5.21 -12.24 8.89
C LYS A 5 4.16 -13.28 9.28
N ASN A 6 4.26 -13.85 10.47
CA ASN A 6 3.35 -14.88 10.97
C ASN A 6 1.89 -14.43 11.12
N PHE A 7 1.61 -13.13 11.30
CA PHE A 7 0.26 -12.59 11.34
C PHE A 7 -0.38 -12.63 9.95
N TRP A 8 0.32 -12.14 8.94
CA TRP A 8 -0.18 -12.07 7.57
C TRP A 8 -0.32 -13.44 6.93
N ASP A 9 0.63 -14.34 7.19
CA ASP A 9 0.58 -15.73 6.73
C ASP A 9 -0.71 -16.42 7.21
N ARG A 10 -1.08 -16.25 8.48
CA ARG A 10 -2.29 -16.86 9.07
C ARG A 10 -3.61 -16.27 8.58
N ASN A 11 -3.61 -15.03 8.11
CA ASN A 11 -4.83 -14.30 7.79
C ASN A 11 -5.07 -14.10 6.28
N ALA A 12 -4.22 -14.62 5.40
CA ALA A 12 -4.32 -14.46 3.96
C ALA A 12 -5.71 -14.84 3.40
N GLY A 13 -6.28 -15.98 3.82
CA GLY A 13 -7.58 -16.45 3.34
C GLY A 13 -8.79 -15.63 3.83
N TRP A 14 -8.64 -14.81 4.88
CA TRP A 14 -9.71 -13.98 5.45
C TRP A 14 -9.60 -12.51 5.06
N TYR A 15 -8.44 -12.08 4.56
CA TYR A 15 -8.13 -10.70 4.25
C TYR A 15 -9.15 -10.06 3.29
N ASP A 16 -9.43 -10.70 2.17
CA ASP A 16 -10.38 -10.20 1.18
C ASP A 16 -11.81 -10.07 1.72
N ARG A 17 -12.21 -10.97 2.64
CA ARG A 17 -13.52 -10.90 3.28
C ARG A 17 -13.61 -9.72 4.24
N PHE A 18 -12.52 -9.41 4.93
CA PHE A 18 -12.43 -8.24 5.80
C PHE A 18 -12.52 -6.94 4.99
N MET A 19 -11.82 -6.87 3.85
CA MET A 19 -11.77 -5.69 2.99
C MET A 19 -13.09 -5.42 2.23
N ARG A 20 -13.97 -6.42 2.09
CA ARG A 20 -15.28 -6.24 1.43
C ARG A 20 -16.19 -5.20 2.10
N LYS A 21 -16.01 -4.92 3.38
CA LYS A 21 -16.78 -3.89 4.09
C LYS A 21 -16.49 -2.48 3.59
N ASP A 22 -15.30 -2.25 3.08
CA ASP A 22 -14.81 -0.95 2.60
C ASP A 22 -14.78 -0.87 1.07
N ARG A 23 -15.55 -1.75 0.38
CA ARG A 23 -15.57 -1.86 -1.09
C ARG A 23 -15.76 -0.50 -1.78
N ALA A 24 -16.70 0.32 -1.32
CA ALA A 24 -16.96 1.62 -1.94
C ALA A 24 -15.71 2.54 -1.91
N ALA A 25 -14.99 2.58 -0.77
CA ALA A 25 -13.74 3.34 -0.67
C ALA A 25 -12.65 2.79 -1.58
N TYR A 26 -12.58 1.47 -1.73
CA TYR A 26 -11.62 0.84 -2.65
C TYR A 26 -11.98 1.09 -4.11
N ASP A 27 -13.26 1.04 -4.49
CA ASP A 27 -13.71 1.37 -5.86
C ASP A 27 -13.35 2.83 -6.21
N GLU A 28 -13.53 3.77 -5.27
CA GLU A 28 -13.11 5.17 -5.43
C GLU A 28 -11.58 5.29 -5.52
N MET A 29 -10.82 4.57 -4.69
CA MET A 29 -9.37 4.51 -4.76
C MET A 29 -8.88 3.97 -6.10
N TYR A 30 -9.49 2.91 -6.63
CA TYR A 30 -9.13 2.37 -7.97
C TYR A 30 -9.41 3.40 -9.08
N ALA A 31 -10.49 4.17 -8.96
CA ALA A 31 -10.78 5.24 -9.92
C ALA A 31 -9.71 6.35 -9.90
N LEU A 32 -9.13 6.64 -8.73
CA LEU A 32 -8.01 7.57 -8.60
C LEU A 32 -6.70 6.99 -9.17
N ILE A 33 -6.43 5.70 -8.96
CA ILE A 33 -5.19 5.03 -9.38
C ILE A 33 -5.13 4.80 -10.90
N ARG A 34 -6.22 4.35 -11.52
CA ARG A 34 -6.23 3.93 -12.94
C ARG A 34 -5.66 4.96 -13.92
N PRO A 35 -5.98 6.25 -13.84
CA PRO A 35 -5.39 7.25 -14.73
C PRO A 35 -3.87 7.38 -14.58
N VAL A 36 -3.35 7.23 -13.35
CA VAL A 36 -1.93 7.38 -13.02
C VAL A 36 -1.10 6.23 -13.57
N VAL A 37 -1.65 5.00 -13.51
CA VAL A 37 -0.95 3.78 -13.96
C VAL A 37 -1.15 3.48 -15.45
N LYS A 38 -1.92 4.29 -16.17
CA LYS A 38 -2.26 4.03 -17.58
C LYS A 38 -1.00 3.93 -18.45
N ALA A 39 -0.82 2.76 -19.05
CA ALA A 39 0.32 2.41 -19.92
C ALA A 39 1.71 2.56 -19.22
N LYS A 40 1.76 2.38 -17.89
CA LYS A 40 2.97 2.52 -17.07
C LYS A 40 3.46 1.17 -16.56
N THR A 41 4.75 1.09 -16.26
CA THR A 41 5.37 0.00 -15.50
C THR A 41 5.21 0.30 -14.01
N VAL A 42 4.52 -0.59 -13.31
CA VAL A 42 4.08 -0.40 -11.93
C VAL A 42 4.74 -1.42 -11.01
N LEU A 43 5.20 -0.98 -9.84
CA LEU A 43 5.56 -1.84 -8.72
C LEU A 43 4.51 -1.66 -7.61
N GLU A 44 3.90 -2.74 -7.15
CA GLU A 44 3.07 -2.72 -5.95
C GLU A 44 3.78 -3.46 -4.83
N LEU A 45 4.00 -2.78 -3.70
CA LEU A 45 4.62 -3.31 -2.49
C LEU A 45 3.57 -3.66 -1.46
N ALA A 46 3.81 -4.74 -0.70
CA ALA A 46 2.85 -5.29 0.26
C ALA A 46 1.47 -5.51 -0.38
N THR A 47 1.47 -6.15 -1.55
CA THR A 47 0.26 -6.37 -2.37
C THR A 47 -0.80 -7.25 -1.68
N GLY A 48 -0.41 -8.00 -0.63
CA GLY A 48 -1.27 -8.97 0.03
C GLY A 48 -1.80 -10.00 -0.96
N THR A 49 -3.11 -10.16 -1.03
CA THR A 49 -3.81 -11.06 -1.98
C THR A 49 -3.91 -10.52 -3.41
N GLY A 50 -3.24 -9.40 -3.70
CA GLY A 50 -3.23 -8.77 -5.02
C GLY A 50 -4.50 -7.97 -5.34
N LEU A 51 -5.21 -7.49 -4.32
CA LEU A 51 -6.50 -6.84 -4.50
C LEU A 51 -6.41 -5.60 -5.41
N ILE A 52 -5.44 -4.72 -5.19
CA ILE A 52 -5.27 -3.51 -6.01
C ILE A 52 -4.73 -3.88 -7.39
N ALA A 53 -3.63 -4.64 -7.45
CA ALA A 53 -3.01 -5.06 -8.71
C ALA A 53 -4.02 -5.66 -9.70
N LYS A 54 -4.85 -6.59 -9.24
CA LYS A 54 -5.89 -7.25 -10.05
C LYS A 54 -6.94 -6.28 -10.59
N HIS A 55 -7.25 -5.19 -9.85
CA HIS A 55 -8.25 -4.20 -10.27
C HIS A 55 -7.72 -3.13 -11.24
N ILE A 56 -6.39 -2.92 -11.27
CA ILE A 56 -5.77 -1.89 -12.11
C ILE A 56 -4.98 -2.45 -13.29
N VAL A 57 -4.75 -3.77 -13.36
CA VAL A 57 -3.88 -4.42 -14.36
C VAL A 57 -4.26 -4.10 -15.80
N ASN A 58 -5.54 -3.93 -16.11
CA ASN A 58 -5.99 -3.60 -17.45
C ASN A 58 -5.55 -2.20 -17.90
N ALA A 59 -5.32 -1.27 -16.98
CA ALA A 59 -4.83 0.07 -17.26
C ALA A 59 -3.31 0.12 -17.44
N ALA A 60 -2.56 -0.69 -16.69
CA ALA A 60 -1.11 -0.70 -16.69
C ALA A 60 -0.51 -1.38 -17.95
N ALA A 61 0.74 -1.04 -18.26
CA ALA A 61 1.54 -1.80 -19.23
C ALA A 61 2.03 -3.12 -18.61
N HIS A 62 2.57 -3.04 -17.40
CA HIS A 62 3.06 -4.18 -16.62
C HIS A 62 2.98 -3.87 -15.13
N ILE A 63 2.73 -4.89 -14.29
CA ILE A 63 2.71 -4.78 -12.83
C ILE A 63 3.58 -5.88 -12.23
N GLU A 64 4.60 -5.48 -11.47
CA GLU A 64 5.27 -6.32 -10.47
C GLU A 64 4.57 -6.09 -9.13
N ALA A 65 3.97 -7.12 -8.56
CA ALA A 65 3.24 -7.06 -7.29
C ALA A 65 3.93 -7.95 -6.25
N THR A 66 4.39 -7.37 -5.16
CA THR A 66 5.26 -8.04 -4.21
C THR A 66 4.72 -8.00 -2.79
N ASP A 67 4.99 -9.06 -2.03
CA ASP A 67 4.71 -9.14 -0.60
C ASP A 67 5.81 -9.93 0.10
N ALA A 68 6.03 -9.68 1.38
CA ALA A 68 6.98 -10.45 2.18
C ALA A 68 6.44 -11.81 2.63
N SER A 69 5.13 -12.02 2.57
CA SER A 69 4.44 -13.26 2.93
C SER A 69 4.29 -14.19 1.72
N PRO A 70 4.89 -15.39 1.74
CA PRO A 70 4.67 -16.41 0.70
C PRO A 70 3.21 -16.83 0.58
N GLU A 71 2.46 -16.86 1.68
CA GLU A 71 1.05 -17.24 1.73
C GLU A 71 0.17 -16.19 1.05
N MET A 72 0.45 -14.90 1.27
CA MET A 72 -0.22 -13.81 0.54
C MET A 72 0.04 -13.92 -0.96
N ILE A 73 1.28 -14.15 -1.38
CA ILE A 73 1.63 -14.33 -2.79
C ILE A 73 1.00 -15.59 -3.38
N ALA A 74 0.91 -16.69 -2.64
CA ALA A 74 0.21 -17.89 -3.09
C ALA A 74 -1.28 -17.59 -3.34
N GLU A 75 -1.94 -16.86 -2.42
CA GLU A 75 -3.32 -16.43 -2.60
C GLU A 75 -3.48 -15.42 -3.76
N ALA A 76 -2.54 -14.48 -3.89
CA ALA A 76 -2.53 -13.49 -4.97
C ALA A 76 -2.46 -14.16 -6.36
N LYS A 77 -1.67 -15.22 -6.50
CA LYS A 77 -1.54 -16.00 -7.74
C LYS A 77 -2.81 -16.76 -8.12
N ARG A 78 -3.65 -17.09 -7.13
CA ARG A 78 -4.90 -17.79 -7.42
C ARG A 78 -5.77 -16.97 -8.34
N ASN A 79 -6.25 -17.61 -9.42
CA ASN A 79 -7.11 -16.98 -10.42
C ASN A 79 -6.51 -15.78 -11.17
N ASN A 80 -5.20 -15.50 -11.04
CA ASN A 80 -4.54 -14.55 -11.93
C ASN A 80 -4.36 -15.17 -13.32
N ARG A 81 -4.92 -14.52 -14.35
CA ARG A 81 -4.80 -14.92 -15.75
C ARG A 81 -4.12 -13.86 -16.62
N SER A 82 -3.71 -12.75 -16.01
CA SER A 82 -3.09 -11.65 -16.78
C SER A 82 -1.59 -11.87 -16.93
N ALA A 83 -1.13 -11.90 -18.18
CA ALA A 83 0.32 -11.92 -18.47
C ALA A 83 1.04 -10.62 -18.10
N LYS A 84 0.29 -9.53 -17.85
CA LYS A 84 0.84 -8.23 -17.42
C LYS A 84 1.09 -8.13 -15.92
N LEU A 85 0.63 -9.11 -15.13
CA LEU A 85 0.69 -9.08 -13.67
C LEU A 85 1.52 -10.24 -13.14
N HIS A 86 2.64 -9.90 -12.56
CA HIS A 86 3.57 -10.85 -11.95
C HIS A 86 3.57 -10.70 -10.43
N PHE A 87 3.50 -11.82 -9.70
CA PHE A 87 3.53 -11.85 -8.25
C PHE A 87 4.80 -12.53 -7.74
N SER A 88 5.53 -11.88 -6.84
CA SER A 88 6.75 -12.44 -6.24
C SER A 88 6.89 -12.12 -4.75
N VAL A 89 7.61 -12.97 -4.02
CA VAL A 89 7.95 -12.73 -2.61
C VAL A 89 9.18 -11.84 -2.56
N GLN A 90 9.05 -10.61 -2.00
CA GLN A 90 10.15 -9.66 -1.89
C GLN A 90 10.09 -8.89 -0.57
N ASP A 91 11.25 -8.43 -0.12
CA ASP A 91 11.38 -7.52 1.03
C ASP A 91 11.40 -6.07 0.52
N MET A 92 10.42 -5.26 0.94
CA MET A 92 10.32 -3.86 0.54
C MET A 92 11.49 -2.98 1.02
N PHE A 93 12.30 -3.48 1.96
CA PHE A 93 13.50 -2.77 2.43
C PHE A 93 14.75 -3.06 1.60
N ARG A 94 14.68 -4.04 0.71
CA ARG A 94 15.77 -4.46 -0.19
C ARG A 94 15.19 -5.09 -1.45
N LEU A 95 14.82 -4.28 -2.41
CA LEU A 95 14.20 -4.71 -3.66
C LEU A 95 15.24 -5.16 -4.69
N PRO A 96 15.02 -6.27 -5.40
CA PRO A 96 15.98 -6.80 -6.40
C PRO A 96 15.86 -6.07 -7.75
N TYR A 97 15.42 -4.82 -7.76
CA TYR A 97 15.24 -4.02 -8.97
C TYR A 97 16.33 -2.95 -9.07
N ALA A 98 16.72 -2.61 -10.29
CA ALA A 98 17.64 -1.51 -10.55
C ALA A 98 17.04 -0.16 -10.16
N ASP A 99 17.87 0.85 -9.99
CA ASP A 99 17.43 2.22 -9.77
C ASP A 99 16.55 2.68 -10.94
N GLN A 100 15.56 3.52 -10.68
CA GLN A 100 14.72 4.14 -11.69
C GLN A 100 14.03 3.14 -12.65
N SER A 101 13.60 1.98 -12.14
CA SER A 101 12.97 0.90 -12.93
C SER A 101 11.49 1.11 -13.19
N PHE A 102 10.78 1.84 -12.31
CA PHE A 102 9.33 1.93 -12.34
C PHE A 102 8.82 3.35 -12.56
N ASP A 103 7.76 3.48 -13.35
CA ASP A 103 7.05 4.75 -13.55
C ASP A 103 6.15 5.08 -12.36
N VAL A 104 5.59 4.05 -11.71
CA VAL A 104 4.70 4.19 -10.56
C VAL A 104 5.05 3.14 -9.52
N VAL A 105 5.12 3.55 -8.25
CA VAL A 105 5.18 2.63 -7.11
C VAL A 105 3.92 2.81 -6.27
N ILE A 106 3.26 1.71 -5.92
CA ILE A 106 2.09 1.69 -5.03
C ILE A 106 2.48 1.00 -3.73
N VAL A 107 2.17 1.62 -2.59
CA VAL A 107 2.32 1.02 -1.26
C VAL A 107 1.07 1.31 -0.44
N SER A 108 0.16 0.34 -0.37
CA SER A 108 -1.14 0.52 0.28
C SER A 108 -1.18 -0.17 1.65
N ASN A 109 -1.65 0.54 2.66
CA ASN A 109 -1.86 0.02 4.02
C ASN A 109 -0.65 -0.71 4.64
N ALA A 110 0.57 -0.33 4.25
CA ALA A 110 1.80 -0.95 4.72
C ALA A 110 2.65 -0.02 5.62
N LEU A 111 2.81 1.25 5.26
CA LEU A 111 3.73 2.16 5.96
C LEU A 111 3.40 2.32 7.46
N HIS A 112 2.12 2.25 7.85
CA HIS A 112 1.71 2.37 9.27
C HIS A 112 1.94 1.10 10.09
N VAL A 113 2.31 0.00 9.45
CA VAL A 113 2.51 -1.31 10.10
C VAL A 113 3.97 -1.79 10.06
N VAL A 114 4.78 -1.33 9.10
CA VAL A 114 6.19 -1.73 9.01
C VAL A 114 7.06 -1.06 10.09
N PRO A 115 8.17 -1.69 10.50
CA PRO A 115 8.99 -1.17 11.61
C PRO A 115 9.81 0.09 11.26
N GLN A 116 10.14 0.30 10.00
CA GLN A 116 11.02 1.37 9.52
C GLN A 116 10.48 1.95 8.21
N PRO A 117 9.32 2.68 8.25
CA PRO A 117 8.68 3.18 7.04
C PRO A 117 9.57 4.15 6.26
N GLU A 118 10.49 4.85 6.91
CA GLU A 118 11.46 5.75 6.28
C GLU A 118 12.41 4.98 5.34
N LYS A 119 12.86 3.79 5.76
CA LYS A 119 13.71 2.93 4.91
C LYS A 119 12.95 2.38 3.72
N ALA A 120 11.67 2.04 3.89
CA ALA A 120 10.82 1.64 2.78
C ALA A 120 10.66 2.79 1.78
N LEU A 121 10.44 4.03 2.26
CA LEU A 121 10.34 5.21 1.40
C LEU A 121 11.66 5.52 0.67
N ALA A 122 12.82 5.31 1.30
CA ALA A 122 14.13 5.46 0.66
C ALA A 122 14.33 4.43 -0.48
N GLU A 123 13.95 3.17 -0.24
CA GLU A 123 14.06 2.12 -1.25
C GLU A 123 13.04 2.33 -2.40
N ILE A 124 11.83 2.80 -2.10
CA ILE A 124 10.86 3.23 -3.10
C ILE A 124 11.44 4.35 -3.97
N ARG A 125 12.08 5.36 -3.34
CA ARG A 125 12.71 6.47 -4.04
C ARG A 125 13.80 6.00 -5.01
N ARG A 126 14.58 4.99 -4.63
CA ARG A 126 15.63 4.41 -5.47
C ARG A 126 15.08 3.76 -6.74
N VAL A 127 14.06 2.90 -6.60
CA VAL A 127 13.50 2.14 -7.74
C VAL A 127 12.53 2.95 -8.60
N LEU A 128 11.99 4.05 -8.09
CA LEU A 128 11.09 4.95 -8.81
C LEU A 128 11.91 5.86 -9.73
N LYS A 129 11.47 6.06 -10.96
CA LYS A 129 12.04 7.05 -11.90
C LYS A 129 11.93 8.47 -11.34
N ASP A 130 12.71 9.42 -11.84
CA ASP A 130 12.71 10.79 -11.33
C ASP A 130 11.35 11.46 -11.53
N GLU A 131 10.74 11.30 -12.70
CA GLU A 131 9.37 11.75 -13.00
C GLU A 131 8.29 10.76 -12.54
N GLY A 132 8.67 9.76 -11.75
CA GLY A 132 7.77 8.72 -11.29
C GLY A 132 6.84 9.17 -10.18
N VAL A 133 5.79 8.38 -9.96
CA VAL A 133 4.73 8.68 -9.00
C VAL A 133 4.68 7.62 -7.92
N LEU A 134 4.71 8.05 -6.66
CA LEU A 134 4.37 7.21 -5.51
C LEU A 134 2.89 7.37 -5.19
N ILE A 135 2.15 6.26 -5.14
CA ILE A 135 0.78 6.19 -4.63
C ILE A 135 0.81 5.45 -3.29
N ALA A 136 0.46 6.15 -2.22
CA ALA A 136 0.60 5.62 -0.86
C ALA A 136 -0.69 5.79 -0.05
N PRO A 137 -1.77 5.04 -0.36
CA PRO A 137 -2.98 5.07 0.45
C PRO A 137 -2.77 4.33 1.78
N THR A 138 -3.33 4.86 2.87
CA THR A 138 -3.26 4.20 4.17
C THR A 138 -4.47 4.51 5.03
N PHE A 139 -4.88 3.56 5.87
CA PHE A 139 -5.86 3.83 6.91
C PHE A 139 -5.27 4.78 7.95
N THR A 140 -6.03 5.82 8.27
CA THR A 140 -5.67 6.86 9.24
C THR A 140 -6.72 6.93 10.34
N HIS A 141 -6.40 7.61 11.42
CA HIS A 141 -7.30 7.78 12.54
C HIS A 141 -8.07 9.10 12.42
N ALA A 142 -9.38 9.07 12.69
CA ALA A 142 -10.22 10.26 12.77
C ALA A 142 -10.03 11.01 14.10
N GLY A 143 -8.80 11.41 14.44
CA GLY A 143 -8.51 12.15 15.66
C GLY A 143 -8.95 11.44 16.95
N ASN A 144 -9.33 12.19 18.00
CA ASN A 144 -9.67 11.69 19.34
C ASN A 144 -11.10 11.11 19.49
N SER A 145 -11.72 10.62 18.43
CA SER A 145 -13.06 10.01 18.53
C SER A 145 -13.06 8.78 19.45
N PHE A 146 -13.99 8.71 20.38
CA PHE A 146 -14.16 7.57 21.30
C PHE A 146 -14.36 6.25 20.55
N SER A 147 -15.13 6.25 19.46
CA SER A 147 -15.32 5.07 18.60
C SER A 147 -14.03 4.60 17.92
N GLY A 148 -13.12 5.52 17.58
CA GLY A 148 -11.81 5.19 17.03
C GLY A 148 -10.89 4.49 18.04
N LYS A 149 -10.94 4.92 19.32
CA LYS A 149 -10.17 4.30 20.42
C LYS A 149 -10.65 2.86 20.69
N VAL A 150 -11.95 2.63 20.70
CA VAL A 150 -12.55 1.30 20.92
C VAL A 150 -12.19 0.36 19.77
N ARG A 151 -12.26 0.80 18.50
CA ARG A 151 -11.84 -0.01 17.33
C ARG A 151 -10.35 -0.35 17.36
N ALA A 152 -9.49 0.62 17.65
CA ALA A 152 -8.05 0.40 17.77
C ALA A 152 -7.71 -0.62 18.88
N PHE A 153 -8.46 -0.60 19.99
CA PHE A 153 -8.34 -1.59 21.05
C PHE A 153 -8.67 -3.01 20.57
N PHE A 154 -9.80 -3.20 19.87
CA PHE A 154 -10.18 -4.51 19.33
C PHE A 154 -9.20 -5.01 18.24
N MET A 155 -8.68 -4.15 17.38
CA MET A 155 -7.65 -4.54 16.40
C MET A 155 -6.37 -5.00 17.08
N ARG A 156 -5.97 -4.33 18.16
CA ARG A 156 -4.81 -4.74 18.96
C ARG A 156 -5.03 -6.08 19.67
N MET A 157 -6.25 -6.34 20.18
CA MET A 157 -6.65 -7.64 20.75
C MET A 157 -6.63 -8.75 19.68
N ALA A 158 -6.97 -8.44 18.43
CA ALA A 158 -6.88 -9.36 17.30
C ALA A 158 -5.44 -9.56 16.78
N GLY A 159 -4.43 -8.99 17.45
CA GLY A 159 -3.00 -9.13 17.11
C GLY A 159 -2.56 -8.33 15.89
N PHE A 160 -3.37 -7.34 15.44
CA PHE A 160 -3.01 -6.49 14.31
C PHE A 160 -1.81 -5.61 14.66
N PRO A 161 -0.69 -5.66 13.91
CA PRO A 161 0.57 -5.00 14.24
C PRO A 161 0.54 -3.49 13.91
N LEU A 162 -0.34 -2.73 14.58
CA LEU A 162 -0.45 -1.29 14.37
C LEU A 162 0.74 -0.58 15.06
N ARG A 163 1.66 0.00 14.29
CA ARG A 163 2.84 0.72 14.81
C ARG A 163 2.63 2.22 14.83
N SER A 164 2.14 2.80 13.75
CA SER A 164 1.90 4.24 13.65
C SER A 164 0.40 4.56 13.61
N LYS A 165 -0.02 5.50 14.44
CA LYS A 165 -1.42 5.97 14.52
C LYS A 165 -1.50 7.39 13.98
N TRP A 166 -1.31 7.54 12.69
CA TRP A 166 -1.40 8.86 12.07
C TRP A 166 -2.85 9.30 11.84
N THR A 167 -3.12 10.57 12.08
CA THR A 167 -4.20 11.28 11.40
C THR A 167 -3.83 11.49 9.94
N SER A 168 -4.80 11.88 9.09
CA SER A 168 -4.52 12.19 7.69
C SER A 168 -3.44 13.28 7.55
N ALA A 169 -3.53 14.36 8.33
CA ALA A 169 -2.55 15.45 8.29
C ALA A 169 -1.14 15.02 8.73
N GLU A 170 -1.03 14.21 9.77
CA GLU A 170 0.26 13.67 10.25
C GLU A 170 0.87 12.74 9.23
N TYR A 171 0.05 11.90 8.56
CA TYR A 171 0.54 11.00 7.52
C TYR A 171 1.08 11.76 6.30
N LEU A 172 0.36 12.77 5.81
CA LEU A 172 0.83 13.60 4.70
C LEU A 172 2.10 14.37 5.07
N ARG A 173 2.19 14.89 6.30
CA ARG A 173 3.42 15.51 6.83
C ARG A 173 4.57 14.52 6.90
N PHE A 174 4.34 13.28 7.35
CA PHE A 174 5.35 12.22 7.37
C PHE A 174 5.92 11.97 5.96
N LEU A 175 5.08 11.88 4.93
CA LEU A 175 5.54 11.73 3.55
C LEU A 175 6.40 12.93 3.13
N SER A 176 5.95 14.16 3.42
CA SER A 176 6.71 15.37 3.07
C SER A 176 8.06 15.46 3.78
N GLN A 177 8.14 15.07 5.04
CA GLN A 177 9.39 15.04 5.82
C GLN A 177 10.39 13.99 5.34
N ASN A 178 9.91 12.99 4.57
CA ASN A 178 10.73 11.92 3.99
C ASN A 178 11.00 12.11 2.49
N GLY A 179 10.98 13.36 2.00
CA GLY A 179 11.39 13.71 0.65
C GLY A 179 10.33 13.48 -0.43
N TRP A 180 9.04 13.54 -0.07
CA TRP A 180 7.92 13.36 -1.00
C TRP A 180 7.03 14.60 -1.07
N ALA A 181 6.90 15.20 -2.24
CA ALA A 181 5.94 16.27 -2.48
C ALA A 181 4.55 15.67 -2.78
N VAL A 182 3.59 15.93 -1.91
CA VAL A 182 2.19 15.48 -2.09
C VAL A 182 1.53 16.35 -3.14
N ARG A 183 1.25 15.81 -4.33
CA ARG A 183 0.59 16.54 -5.42
C ARG A 183 -0.93 16.38 -5.42
N LYS A 184 -1.43 15.28 -4.84
CA LYS A 184 -2.86 15.02 -4.69
C LYS A 184 -3.12 14.19 -3.45
N SER A 185 -4.16 14.53 -2.70
CA SER A 185 -4.64 13.72 -1.58
C SER A 185 -6.16 13.75 -1.49
N ALA A 186 -6.73 12.68 -0.91
CA ALA A 186 -8.14 12.58 -0.60
C ALA A 186 -8.33 11.71 0.65
N VAL A 187 -9.39 11.97 1.41
CA VAL A 187 -9.80 11.11 2.53
C VAL A 187 -11.08 10.39 2.12
N LEU A 188 -10.96 9.10 1.85
CA LEU A 188 -12.05 8.24 1.42
C LEU A 188 -12.79 7.68 2.64
N LYS A 189 -14.13 7.64 2.53
CA LYS A 189 -14.98 7.17 3.63
C LYS A 189 -14.99 5.63 3.69
N ALA A 190 -14.27 5.08 4.66
CA ALA A 190 -14.18 3.65 4.94
C ALA A 190 -14.46 3.37 6.42
N SER A 191 -14.34 2.12 6.86
CA SER A 191 -14.46 1.73 8.28
C SER A 191 -13.46 2.52 9.16
N PHE A 192 -12.27 2.79 8.64
CA PHE A 192 -11.34 3.83 9.09
C PHE A 192 -11.12 4.79 7.92
N PRO A 193 -10.96 6.11 8.14
CA PRO A 193 -10.62 7.01 7.05
C PRO A 193 -9.43 6.48 6.25
N LEU A 194 -9.61 6.30 4.94
CA LEU A 194 -8.54 5.88 4.03
C LEU A 194 -7.95 7.13 3.38
N THR A 195 -6.77 7.54 3.81
CA THR A 195 -6.06 8.69 3.23
C THR A 195 -5.31 8.21 1.99
N TYR A 196 -5.77 8.65 0.83
CA TYR A 196 -5.06 8.52 -0.44
C TYR A 196 -4.02 9.62 -0.54
N ALA A 197 -2.80 9.27 -0.93
CA ALA A 197 -1.73 10.21 -1.23
C ALA A 197 -1.06 9.83 -2.55
N GLU A 198 -0.90 10.82 -3.42
CA GLU A 198 -0.18 10.75 -4.69
C GLU A 198 0.98 11.73 -4.62
N CYS A 199 2.19 11.24 -4.71
CA CYS A 199 3.40 11.99 -4.43
C CYS A 199 4.40 11.89 -5.58
N VAL A 200 5.26 12.90 -5.68
CA VAL A 200 6.46 12.89 -6.52
C VAL A 200 7.68 13.11 -5.64
N LYS A 201 8.88 12.81 -6.15
CA LYS A 201 10.11 13.13 -5.44
C LYS A 201 10.17 14.64 -5.21
N SER A 202 10.40 15.09 -3.97
CA SER A 202 10.73 16.49 -3.74
C SER A 202 12.14 16.76 -4.21
N GLU A 203 12.36 17.92 -4.78
CA GLU A 203 13.71 18.47 -4.96
C GLU A 203 14.35 18.62 -3.58
N VAL A 204 15.56 18.12 -3.43
CA VAL A 204 16.37 18.23 -2.20
C VAL A 204 17.05 19.59 -2.18
#